data_455a746d81e02c4c9a818ebaaaab897d
#
_entry.id   455a746d81e02c4c9a818ebaaaab897d
#
_cell.length_a   1.000
_cell.length_b   1.000
_cell.length_c   1.000
_cell.angle_alpha   90.00
_cell.angle_beta   90.00
_cell.angle_gamma   90.00
#
_symmetry.space_group_name_H-M   'P 1'
#
loop_
_entity.id
_entity.type
_entity.pdbx_description
1 polymer ?
#
loop_
_entity_poly.entity_id
_entity_poly.type
_entity_poly.pdbx_seq_one_letter_code
_entity_poly.pdbx_strand_id
1 'polypeptide(L)'
;MSNIKNLNMKSVTKCLLAIFAISSSLLLQSCSSPLSSRMNEYVTEVETTCQNWTEEDWELSQEEYAKLLEEYELNYNSYTQEEKDAINKAIGRYNGLLIKQGIDEAGNMLKEFGERLPSLIEGFMSAFEDKTE
;
A
#
# COMPACT_ATOMS: atom_id res chain seq x y z
N MET A 1 -25.75 10.53 -24.16
CA MET A 1 -24.28 10.35 -24.09
C MET A 1 -23.57 11.35 -23.18
N SER A 2 -24.03 12.60 -23.06
CA SER A 2 -23.41 13.62 -22.18
C SER A 2 -23.62 13.36 -20.67
N ASN A 3 -24.68 12.62 -20.27
CA ASN A 3 -24.99 12.33 -18.87
C ASN A 3 -24.08 11.26 -18.24
N ILE A 4 -23.53 10.33 -19.04
CA ILE A 4 -22.64 9.27 -18.56
C ILE A 4 -21.25 9.84 -18.25
N LYS A 5 -20.76 10.82 -19.02
CA LYS A 5 -19.50 11.52 -18.75
C LYS A 5 -19.55 12.38 -17.49
N ASN A 6 -20.72 12.98 -17.18
CA ASN A 6 -20.90 13.77 -15.98
C ASN A 6 -21.01 12.93 -14.70
N LEU A 7 -21.56 11.72 -14.77
CA LEU A 7 -21.61 10.80 -13.64
C LEU A 7 -20.24 10.23 -13.27
N ASN A 8 -19.42 9.92 -14.27
CA ASN A 8 -18.05 9.46 -14.06
C ASN A 8 -17.17 10.57 -13.50
N MET A 9 -17.30 11.80 -13.95
CA MET A 9 -16.53 12.93 -13.40
C MET A 9 -16.89 13.27 -11.95
N LYS A 10 -18.15 13.13 -11.55
CA LYS A 10 -18.57 13.34 -10.14
C LYS A 10 -18.09 12.21 -9.22
N SER A 11 -18.06 10.98 -9.72
CA SER A 11 -17.54 9.83 -8.98
C SER A 11 -16.01 9.91 -8.85
N VAL A 12 -15.32 10.20 -9.93
CA VAL A 12 -13.87 10.41 -9.96
C VAL A 12 -13.46 11.59 -9.09
N THR A 13 -14.22 12.69 -9.09
CA THR A 13 -13.93 13.86 -8.25
C THR A 13 -14.12 13.55 -6.76
N LYS A 14 -15.09 12.71 -6.39
CA LYS A 14 -15.28 12.27 -5.00
C LYS A 14 -14.18 11.32 -4.53
N CYS A 15 -13.75 10.38 -5.37
CA CYS A 15 -12.62 9.51 -5.07
C CYS A 15 -11.30 10.28 -5.05
N LEU A 16 -11.06 11.20 -5.98
CA LEU A 16 -9.91 12.09 -6.00
C LEU A 16 -9.88 13.00 -4.77
N LEU A 17 -11.01 13.52 -4.30
CA LEU A 17 -11.07 14.34 -3.09
C LEU A 17 -10.81 13.52 -1.82
N ALA A 18 -11.26 12.28 -1.74
CA ALA A 18 -10.96 11.39 -0.63
C ALA A 18 -9.49 10.97 -0.59
N ILE A 19 -8.90 10.68 -1.75
CA ILE A 19 -7.48 10.33 -1.88
C ILE A 19 -6.59 11.56 -1.72
N PHE A 20 -7.02 12.73 -2.17
CA PHE A 20 -6.30 13.99 -1.97
C PHE A 20 -6.23 14.39 -0.50
N ALA A 21 -7.24 14.08 0.30
CA ALA A 21 -7.22 14.31 1.75
C ALA A 21 -6.21 13.39 2.46
N ILE A 22 -6.05 12.17 1.98
CA ILE A 22 -5.09 11.19 2.50
C ILE A 22 -3.66 11.56 2.05
N SER A 23 -3.45 11.88 0.79
CA SER A 23 -2.13 12.25 0.27
C SER A 23 -1.61 13.59 0.78
N SER A 24 -2.48 14.54 1.11
CA SER A 24 -2.03 15.82 1.67
C SER A 24 -1.57 15.69 3.12
N SER A 25 -2.14 14.81 3.91
CA SER A 25 -1.64 14.54 5.26
C SER A 25 -0.33 13.74 5.26
N LEU A 26 -0.13 12.85 4.32
CA LEU A 26 1.13 12.13 4.14
C LEU A 26 2.28 13.03 3.64
N LEU A 27 2.00 13.98 2.76
CA LEU A 27 3.00 14.93 2.25
C LEU A 27 3.50 15.90 3.33
N LEU A 28 2.66 16.29 4.27
CA LEU A 28 3.04 17.16 5.39
C LEU A 28 3.86 16.43 6.46
N GLN A 29 3.68 15.11 6.59
CA GLN A 29 4.44 14.26 7.51
C GLN A 29 5.73 13.70 6.89
N SER A 30 5.88 13.75 5.55
CA SER A 30 7.01 13.15 4.84
C SER A 30 8.37 13.76 5.16
N CYS A 31 8.42 14.98 5.71
CA CYS A 31 9.67 15.65 6.09
C CYS A 31 10.24 15.22 7.46
N SER A 32 9.48 14.52 8.31
CA SER A 32 9.87 14.23 9.70
C SER A 32 9.73 12.78 10.13
N SER A 33 8.96 11.96 9.43
CA SER A 33 8.72 10.56 9.81
C SER A 33 9.57 9.59 8.98
N PRO A 34 10.20 8.59 9.61
CA PRO A 34 10.97 7.57 8.89
C PRO A 34 10.05 6.77 7.95
N LEU A 35 10.62 6.25 6.85
CA LEU A 35 9.87 5.49 5.87
C LEU A 35 9.17 4.27 6.48
N SER A 36 9.80 3.61 7.45
CA SER A 36 9.21 2.47 8.17
C SER A 36 7.88 2.82 8.83
N SER A 37 7.78 3.98 9.46
CA SER A 37 6.52 4.46 10.05
C SER A 37 5.49 4.81 8.99
N ARG A 38 5.88 5.55 7.96
CA ARG A 38 4.98 5.94 6.86
C ARG A 38 4.42 4.74 6.12
N MET A 39 5.26 3.76 5.81
CA MET A 39 4.84 2.53 5.16
C MET A 39 3.85 1.74 6.03
N ASN A 40 4.14 1.60 7.32
CA ASN A 40 3.27 0.91 8.25
C ASN A 40 1.92 1.62 8.43
N GLU A 41 1.92 2.95 8.57
CA GLU A 41 0.70 3.75 8.66
C GLU A 41 -0.15 3.62 7.40
N TYR A 42 0.48 3.72 6.23
CA TYR A 42 -0.18 3.55 4.94
C TYR A 42 -0.87 2.19 4.81
N VAL A 43 -0.14 1.11 5.09
CA VAL A 43 -0.70 -0.25 5.00
C VAL A 43 -1.83 -0.45 6.01
N THR A 44 -1.69 0.06 7.23
CA THR A 44 -2.75 -0.01 8.25
C THR A 44 -4.01 0.75 7.80
N GLU A 45 -3.85 1.90 7.18
CA GLU A 45 -4.97 2.66 6.61
C GLU A 45 -5.68 1.87 5.50
N VAL A 46 -4.92 1.29 4.57
CA VAL A 46 -5.46 0.43 3.52
C VAL A 46 -6.24 -0.74 4.12
N GLU A 47 -5.68 -1.44 5.12
CA GLU A 47 -6.34 -2.56 5.81
C GLU A 47 -7.70 -2.18 6.40
N THR A 48 -7.82 -0.97 6.94
CA THR A 48 -9.05 -0.52 7.59
C THR A 48 -10.08 0.06 6.63
N THR A 49 -9.67 0.53 5.47
CA THR A 49 -10.55 1.25 4.53
C THR A 49 -10.93 0.46 3.28
N CYS A 50 -10.14 -0.55 2.92
CA CYS A 50 -10.25 -1.22 1.61
C CYS A 50 -11.48 -2.12 1.42
N GLN A 51 -12.32 -2.32 2.43
CA GLN A 51 -13.45 -3.28 2.37
C GLN A 51 -14.45 -3.00 1.24
N ASN A 52 -14.62 -1.74 0.86
CA ASN A 52 -15.55 -1.32 -0.17
C ASN A 52 -14.86 -0.63 -1.37
N TRP A 53 -13.58 -0.87 -1.54
CA TRP A 53 -12.82 -0.27 -2.63
C TRP A 53 -13.19 -0.88 -3.98
N THR A 54 -13.27 -0.01 -4.98
CA THR A 54 -13.40 -0.39 -6.38
C THR A 54 -12.03 -0.75 -6.96
N GLU A 55 -12.03 -1.30 -8.17
CA GLU A 55 -10.80 -1.57 -8.93
C GLU A 55 -9.96 -0.29 -9.10
N GLU A 56 -10.61 0.83 -9.40
CA GLU A 56 -9.97 2.15 -9.53
C GLU A 56 -9.32 2.61 -8.21
N ASP A 57 -9.96 2.37 -7.06
CA ASP A 57 -9.39 2.69 -5.75
C ASP A 57 -8.11 1.87 -5.49
N TRP A 58 -8.10 0.61 -5.90
CA TRP A 58 -6.92 -0.25 -5.80
C TRP A 58 -5.79 0.18 -6.73
N GLU A 59 -6.09 0.61 -7.96
CA GLU A 59 -5.08 1.15 -8.88
C GLU A 59 -4.40 2.39 -8.30
N LEU A 60 -5.17 3.32 -7.75
CA LEU A 60 -4.65 4.52 -7.11
C LEU A 60 -3.82 4.19 -5.86
N SER A 61 -4.25 3.21 -5.08
CA SER A 61 -3.48 2.74 -3.94
C SER A 61 -2.14 2.13 -4.37
N GLN A 62 -2.12 1.36 -5.45
CA GLN A 62 -0.87 0.79 -5.97
C GLN A 62 0.10 1.87 -6.46
N GLU A 63 -0.39 2.96 -7.04
CA GLU A 63 0.45 4.10 -7.43
C GLU A 63 1.12 4.77 -6.23
N GLU A 64 0.39 4.98 -5.14
CA GLU A 64 0.96 5.54 -3.89
C GLU A 64 1.95 4.56 -3.24
N TYR A 65 1.60 3.29 -3.23
CA TYR A 65 2.49 2.25 -2.73
C TYR A 65 3.80 2.16 -3.52
N ALA A 66 3.73 2.28 -4.85
CA ALA A 66 4.91 2.27 -5.71
C ALA A 66 5.89 3.41 -5.38
N LYS A 67 5.40 4.59 -5.01
CA LYS A 67 6.26 5.71 -4.57
C LYS A 67 7.02 5.38 -3.27
N LEU A 68 6.37 4.72 -2.33
CA LEU A 68 7.01 4.28 -1.08
C LEU A 68 8.07 3.20 -1.35
N LEU A 69 7.81 2.28 -2.27
CA LEU A 69 8.78 1.27 -2.70
C LEU A 69 9.97 1.89 -3.41
N GLU A 70 9.75 2.86 -4.29
CA GLU A 70 10.83 3.59 -4.97
C GLU A 70 11.74 4.30 -3.97
N GLU A 71 11.18 4.98 -2.97
CA GLU A 71 11.96 5.59 -1.90
C GLU A 71 12.78 4.54 -1.12
N TYR A 72 12.19 3.38 -0.85
CA TYR A 72 12.88 2.27 -0.19
C TYR A 72 14.08 1.75 -0.99
N GLU A 73 13.88 1.52 -2.27
CA GLU A 73 14.95 1.04 -3.16
C GLU A 73 16.09 2.06 -3.30
N LEU A 74 15.76 3.33 -3.51
CA LEU A 74 16.75 4.39 -3.67
C LEU A 74 17.64 4.59 -2.42
N ASN A 75 17.08 4.37 -1.24
CA ASN A 75 17.75 4.60 0.02
C ASN A 75 18.06 3.31 0.80
N TYR A 76 17.97 2.15 0.15
CA TYR A 76 18.07 0.83 0.81
C TYR A 76 19.26 0.69 1.74
N ASN A 77 20.43 1.17 1.34
CA ASN A 77 21.65 1.06 2.12
C ASN A 77 21.72 2.03 3.33
N SER A 78 20.82 3.01 3.40
CA SER A 78 20.79 3.98 4.50
C SER A 78 19.95 3.50 5.69
N TYR A 79 19.07 2.51 5.49
CA TYR A 79 18.22 1.98 6.55
C TYR A 79 18.94 0.97 7.42
N THR A 80 18.66 0.98 8.73
CA THR A 80 19.08 -0.07 9.66
C THR A 80 18.37 -1.40 9.33
N GLN A 81 18.88 -2.51 9.85
CA GLN A 81 18.21 -3.81 9.67
C GLN A 81 16.80 -3.81 10.27
N GLU A 82 16.62 -3.18 11.42
CA GLU A 82 15.31 -3.05 12.08
C GLU A 82 14.31 -2.27 11.22
N GLU A 83 14.74 -1.16 10.62
CA GLU A 83 13.90 -0.38 9.68
C GLU A 83 13.54 -1.20 8.44
N LYS A 84 14.49 -1.92 7.87
CA LYS A 84 14.26 -2.82 6.74
C LYS A 84 13.24 -3.91 7.06
N ASP A 85 13.37 -4.54 8.22
CA ASP A 85 12.44 -5.57 8.66
C ASP A 85 11.02 -5.02 8.86
N ALA A 86 10.89 -3.83 9.44
CA ALA A 86 9.60 -3.16 9.59
C ALA A 86 8.96 -2.81 8.23
N ILE A 87 9.76 -2.29 7.30
CA ILE A 87 9.30 -1.97 5.93
C ILE A 87 8.88 -3.26 5.20
N ASN A 88 9.68 -4.31 5.29
CA ASN A 88 9.40 -5.58 4.63
C ASN A 88 8.13 -6.26 5.17
N LYS A 89 7.87 -6.16 6.48
CA LYS A 89 6.61 -6.61 7.07
C LYS A 89 5.40 -5.85 6.51
N ALA A 90 5.50 -4.54 6.40
CA ALA A 90 4.45 -3.72 5.79
C ALA A 90 4.22 -4.06 4.31
N ILE A 91 5.29 -4.28 3.55
CA ILE A 91 5.23 -4.75 2.15
C ILE A 91 4.50 -6.09 2.06
N GLY A 92 4.83 -7.04 2.92
CA GLY A 92 4.17 -8.35 2.97
C GLY A 92 2.68 -8.24 3.27
N ARG A 93 2.29 -7.40 4.23
CA ARG A 93 0.88 -7.13 4.59
C ARG A 93 0.10 -6.54 3.41
N TYR A 94 0.65 -5.55 2.73
CA TYR A 94 0.01 -4.94 1.57
C TYR A 94 -0.19 -5.94 0.42
N ASN A 95 0.84 -6.71 0.09
CA ASN A 95 0.74 -7.75 -0.94
C ASN A 95 -0.27 -8.84 -0.56
N GLY A 96 -0.38 -9.18 0.72
CA GLY A 96 -1.41 -10.08 1.22
C GLY A 96 -2.83 -9.55 0.97
N LEU A 97 -3.05 -8.24 1.16
CA LEU A 97 -4.33 -7.61 0.84
C LEU A 97 -4.65 -7.67 -0.66
N LEU A 98 -3.68 -7.37 -1.53
CA LEU A 98 -3.85 -7.45 -2.98
C LEU A 98 -4.25 -8.87 -3.42
N ILE A 99 -3.59 -9.89 -2.89
CA ILE A 99 -3.91 -11.29 -3.19
C ILE A 99 -5.33 -11.65 -2.72
N LYS A 100 -5.74 -11.21 -1.54
CA LYS A 100 -7.12 -11.40 -1.06
C LYS A 100 -8.17 -10.79 -1.98
N GLN A 101 -7.82 -9.73 -2.68
CA GLN A 101 -8.68 -9.07 -3.66
C GLN A 101 -8.61 -9.70 -5.06
N GLY A 102 -7.78 -10.72 -5.25
CA GLY A 102 -7.61 -11.40 -6.54
C GLY A 102 -6.73 -10.62 -7.53
N ILE A 103 -5.86 -9.75 -7.06
CA ILE A 103 -4.94 -8.99 -7.90
C ILE A 103 -3.67 -9.82 -8.11
N ASP A 104 -3.55 -10.42 -9.28
CA ASP A 104 -2.51 -11.41 -9.60
C ASP A 104 -1.07 -10.88 -9.61
N GLU A 105 -0.89 -9.59 -9.86
CA GLU A 105 0.44 -8.96 -9.92
C GLU A 105 1.18 -9.01 -8.57
N ALA A 106 0.44 -9.02 -7.47
CA ALA A 106 1.01 -9.13 -6.13
C ALA A 106 1.74 -10.45 -5.88
N GLY A 107 1.25 -11.55 -6.46
CA GLY A 107 1.89 -12.85 -6.34
C GLY A 107 3.26 -12.90 -6.99
N ASN A 108 3.43 -12.24 -8.11
CA ASN A 108 4.72 -12.14 -8.81
C ASN A 108 5.72 -11.29 -8.02
N MET A 109 5.28 -10.18 -7.47
CA MET A 109 6.10 -9.31 -6.63
C MET A 109 6.55 -10.05 -5.36
N LEU A 110 5.66 -10.77 -4.69
CA LEU A 110 5.97 -11.56 -3.51
C LEU A 110 7.01 -12.66 -3.81
N LYS A 111 6.89 -13.32 -4.95
CA LYS A 111 7.83 -14.36 -5.38
C LYS A 111 9.22 -13.79 -5.69
N GLU A 112 9.27 -12.64 -6.35
CA GLU A 112 10.53 -12.01 -6.72
C GLU A 112 11.29 -11.47 -5.50
N PHE A 113 10.59 -10.83 -4.56
CA PHE A 113 11.18 -10.24 -3.37
C PHE A 113 11.28 -11.21 -2.17
N GLY A 114 10.39 -12.20 -2.08
CA GLY A 114 10.33 -13.12 -0.94
C GLY A 114 11.58 -13.96 -0.74
N GLU A 115 12.28 -14.28 -1.80
CA GLU A 115 13.55 -15.03 -1.73
C GLU A 115 14.69 -14.20 -1.12
N ARG A 116 14.61 -12.87 -1.23
CA ARG A 116 15.63 -11.94 -0.75
C ARG A 116 15.36 -11.40 0.65
N LEU A 117 14.10 -11.41 1.09
CA LEU A 117 13.63 -10.68 2.26
C LEU A 117 12.71 -11.58 3.12
N PRO A 118 13.27 -12.39 4.04
CA PRO A 118 12.47 -13.27 4.91
C PRO A 118 11.40 -12.56 5.73
N SER A 119 11.66 -11.33 6.18
CA SER A 119 10.69 -10.50 6.90
C SER A 119 9.47 -10.10 6.06
N LEU A 120 9.59 -10.09 4.74
CA LEU A 120 8.47 -9.87 3.83
C LEU A 120 7.46 -11.01 3.90
N ILE A 121 7.94 -12.24 3.96
CA ILE A 121 7.09 -13.44 4.11
C ILE A 121 6.40 -13.42 5.48
N GLU A 122 7.08 -13.02 6.54
CA GLU A 122 6.49 -12.86 7.86
C GLU A 122 5.34 -11.85 7.85
N GLY A 123 5.52 -10.69 7.23
CA GLY A 123 4.47 -9.69 7.04
C GLY A 123 3.30 -10.20 6.19
N PHE A 124 3.59 -10.92 5.12
CA PHE A 124 2.58 -11.55 4.27
C PHE A 124 1.74 -12.57 5.06
N MET A 125 2.38 -13.46 5.80
CA MET A 125 1.68 -14.45 6.63
C MET A 125 0.82 -13.78 7.70
N SER A 126 1.28 -12.71 8.34
CA SER A 126 0.51 -11.98 9.33
C SER A 126 -0.80 -11.40 8.78
N ALA A 127 -0.84 -11.03 7.50
CA ALA A 127 -2.05 -10.54 6.86
C ALA A 127 -3.17 -11.60 6.79
N PHE A 128 -2.84 -12.88 6.91
CA PHE A 128 -3.79 -13.98 6.89
C PHE A 128 -4.12 -14.53 8.29
N GLU A 129 -3.30 -14.27 9.29
CA GLU A 129 -3.49 -14.78 10.66
C GLU A 129 -4.57 -14.02 11.47
N ASP A 130 -4.78 -12.75 11.19
CA ASP A 130 -5.67 -11.85 11.95
C ASP A 130 -7.18 -12.13 11.84
N LYS A 131 -7.60 -13.21 11.20
CA LYS A 131 -9.03 -13.48 10.93
C LYS A 131 -9.56 -14.81 11.46
N THR A 132 -8.88 -15.45 12.38
CA THR A 132 -9.34 -16.71 12.99
C THR A 132 -9.89 -16.56 14.41
N GLU A 133 -10.15 -15.33 14.83
CA GLU A 133 -10.90 -15.09 16.07
C GLU A 133 -12.35 -14.67 15.76
#